data_16ab33ec11839a6e42fa06915ad3fae0
#
_entry.id   16ab33ec11839a6e42fa06915ad3fae0
#
_cell.length_a   1.000
_cell.length_b   1.000
_cell.length_c   1.000
_cell.angle_alpha   90.00
_cell.angle_beta   90.00
_cell.angle_gamma   90.00
#
_symmetry.space_group_name_H-M   'P 1'
#
loop_
_entity.id
_entity.type
_entity.pdbx_description
1 polymer ?
#
loop_
_entity_poly.entity_id
_entity_poly.type
_entity_poly.pdbx_seq_one_letter_code
_entity_poly.pdbx_strand_id
1 'polypeptide(L)'
;AAAYETVTPEEMKDLGLPYQTKEEVWEAGKEAVEERAEETFAANAKSAIVQQLVEESTAKSIPEYLIEEEVQSYNLYMESIAAMYGVDLETFVSTAGGFFFFFYDTQTREMCTEIVKQYLVMEAVARAEGIEITEEKIREQADEEAAEYGYASGDALIEQAGYTSYRMSILQDAVIERLTEIVPVEEEATQEAES
;
A
#
# COMPACT_ATOMS: atom_id res chain seq x y z
N ALA A 1 20.65 19.35 -12.59
CA ALA A 1 20.77 19.98 -13.91
C ALA A 1 22.23 20.26 -14.25
N ALA A 2 23.00 21.00 -13.43
CA ALA A 2 24.39 21.38 -13.74
C ALA A 2 25.35 20.17 -13.91
N ALA A 3 25.15 19.08 -13.17
CA ALA A 3 25.98 17.88 -13.28
C ALA A 3 25.74 17.12 -14.61
N TYR A 4 24.53 17.19 -15.15
CA TYR A 4 24.14 16.53 -16.39
C TYR A 4 24.84 17.13 -17.63
N GLU A 5 25.03 18.47 -17.66
CA GLU A 5 25.66 19.17 -18.79
C GLU A 5 27.15 18.79 -19.00
N THR A 6 27.80 18.24 -17.95
CA THR A 6 29.24 17.92 -17.96
C THR A 6 29.56 16.47 -18.27
N VAL A 7 28.58 15.54 -18.24
CA VAL A 7 28.81 14.12 -18.48
C VAL A 7 29.06 13.85 -19.98
N THR A 8 30.15 13.20 -20.28
CA THR A 8 30.53 12.80 -21.65
C THR A 8 29.99 11.41 -22.03
N PRO A 9 29.87 11.07 -23.33
CA PRO A 9 29.48 9.72 -23.75
C PRO A 9 30.40 8.61 -23.24
N GLU A 10 31.70 8.92 -23.05
CA GLU A 10 32.67 7.98 -22.51
C GLU A 10 32.41 7.71 -21.04
N GLU A 11 32.13 8.76 -20.25
CA GLU A 11 31.75 8.63 -18.83
C GLU A 11 30.44 7.89 -18.65
N MET A 12 29.45 8.08 -19.54
CA MET A 12 28.19 7.32 -19.53
C MET A 12 28.43 5.82 -19.72
N LYS A 13 29.33 5.47 -20.65
CA LYS A 13 29.71 4.09 -20.88
C LYS A 13 30.48 3.48 -19.70
N ASP A 14 31.37 4.24 -19.08
CA ASP A 14 32.13 3.80 -17.90
C ASP A 14 31.22 3.58 -16.68
N LEU A 15 30.12 4.32 -16.59
CA LEU A 15 29.07 4.14 -15.58
C LEU A 15 28.12 2.98 -15.91
N GLY A 16 28.30 2.29 -17.05
CA GLY A 16 27.45 1.17 -17.48
C GLY A 16 26.02 1.59 -17.87
N LEU A 17 25.81 2.85 -18.21
CA LEU A 17 24.51 3.34 -18.64
C LEU A 17 24.20 2.84 -20.05
N PRO A 18 22.96 2.42 -20.37
CA PRO A 18 22.58 1.92 -21.68
C PRO A 18 22.45 3.00 -22.75
N TYR A 19 22.71 4.26 -22.41
CA TYR A 19 22.51 5.44 -23.25
C TYR A 19 23.84 5.86 -23.92
N GLN A 20 23.77 6.34 -25.19
CA GLN A 20 24.92 6.76 -25.96
C GLN A 20 25.00 8.28 -26.11
N THR A 21 23.89 8.99 -25.94
CA THR A 21 23.80 10.44 -26.08
C THR A 21 23.12 11.09 -24.87
N LYS A 22 23.36 12.38 -24.69
CA LYS A 22 22.68 13.17 -23.64
C LYS A 22 21.19 13.28 -23.89
N GLU A 23 20.81 13.33 -25.14
CA GLU A 23 19.41 13.38 -25.57
C GLU A 23 18.68 12.10 -25.17
N GLU A 24 19.30 10.92 -25.35
CA GLU A 24 18.71 9.64 -24.88
C GLU A 24 18.55 9.59 -23.36
N VAL A 25 19.52 10.08 -22.59
CA VAL A 25 19.41 10.18 -21.11
C VAL A 25 18.30 11.13 -20.71
N TRP A 26 18.17 12.25 -21.43
CA TRP A 26 17.13 13.24 -21.16
C TRP A 26 15.72 12.70 -21.42
N GLU A 27 15.52 12.08 -22.58
CA GLU A 27 14.24 11.48 -22.95
C GLU A 27 13.87 10.34 -22.00
N ALA A 28 14.80 9.45 -21.66
CA ALA A 28 14.56 8.39 -20.69
C ALA A 28 14.27 8.93 -19.28
N GLY A 29 14.95 10.02 -18.89
CA GLY A 29 14.70 10.70 -17.63
C GLY A 29 13.32 11.36 -17.59
N LYS A 30 12.90 11.95 -18.70
CA LYS A 30 11.56 12.54 -18.85
C LYS A 30 10.48 11.46 -18.78
N GLU A 31 10.63 10.39 -19.56
CA GLU A 31 9.70 9.25 -19.55
C GLU A 31 9.58 8.64 -18.15
N ALA A 32 10.68 8.41 -17.44
CA ALA A 32 10.67 7.90 -16.07
C ALA A 32 10.03 8.86 -15.07
N VAL A 33 10.13 10.18 -15.27
CA VAL A 33 9.45 11.18 -14.41
C VAL A 33 7.95 11.21 -14.71
N GLU A 34 7.55 11.16 -15.98
CA GLU A 34 6.14 11.11 -16.40
C GLU A 34 5.48 9.84 -15.89
N GLU A 35 6.09 8.65 -16.08
CA GLU A 35 5.61 7.37 -15.56
C GLU A 35 5.42 7.40 -14.03
N ARG A 36 6.44 7.89 -13.31
CA ARG A 36 6.36 8.02 -11.85
C ARG A 36 5.29 9.01 -11.40
N ALA A 37 5.08 10.08 -12.15
CA ALA A 37 4.04 11.06 -11.85
C ALA A 37 2.65 10.45 -12.03
N GLU A 38 2.43 9.67 -13.10
CA GLU A 38 1.19 8.93 -13.36
C GLU A 38 0.92 7.89 -12.28
N GLU A 39 1.94 7.09 -11.90
CA GLU A 39 1.83 6.11 -10.82
C GLU A 39 1.49 6.79 -9.47
N THR A 40 2.18 7.88 -9.15
CA THR A 40 1.94 8.63 -7.91
C THR A 40 0.55 9.23 -7.89
N PHE A 41 0.10 9.79 -9.02
CA PHE A 41 -1.25 10.33 -9.15
C PHE A 41 -2.31 9.23 -8.95
N ALA A 42 -2.15 8.07 -9.62
CA ALA A 42 -3.05 6.95 -9.48
C ALA A 42 -3.11 6.42 -8.03
N ALA A 43 -1.96 6.31 -7.36
CA ALA A 43 -1.88 5.88 -5.96
C ALA A 43 -2.56 6.89 -5.01
N ASN A 44 -2.34 8.20 -5.23
CA ASN A 44 -2.97 9.25 -4.45
C ASN A 44 -4.49 9.29 -4.67
N ALA A 45 -4.95 9.12 -5.91
CA ALA A 45 -6.37 9.04 -6.25
C ALA A 45 -7.04 7.85 -5.56
N LYS A 46 -6.42 6.66 -5.60
CA LYS A 46 -6.88 5.48 -4.88
C LYS A 46 -7.02 5.75 -3.38
N SER A 47 -5.98 6.32 -2.77
CA SER A 47 -5.99 6.66 -1.34
C SER A 47 -7.09 7.68 -0.99
N ALA A 48 -7.27 8.71 -1.81
CA ALA A 48 -8.30 9.72 -1.61
C ALA A 48 -9.72 9.13 -1.69
N ILE A 49 -9.97 8.23 -2.65
CA ILE A 49 -11.25 7.52 -2.77
C ILE A 49 -11.55 6.72 -1.51
N VAL A 50 -10.58 5.94 -1.02
CA VAL A 50 -10.74 5.15 0.20
C VAL A 50 -11.00 6.04 1.42
N GLN A 51 -10.21 7.10 1.57
CA GLN A 51 -10.36 8.03 2.68
C GLN A 51 -11.75 8.68 2.66
N GLN A 52 -12.19 9.20 1.53
CA GLN A 52 -13.50 9.84 1.39
C GLN A 52 -14.63 8.87 1.69
N LEU A 53 -14.55 7.62 1.17
CA LEU A 53 -15.54 6.59 1.48
C LEU A 53 -15.65 6.31 2.98
N VAL A 54 -14.52 6.20 3.67
CA VAL A 54 -14.49 5.92 5.11
C VAL A 54 -15.00 7.10 5.93
N GLU A 55 -14.63 8.33 5.55
CA GLU A 55 -15.07 9.57 6.21
C GLU A 55 -16.58 9.81 6.06
N GLU A 56 -17.14 9.59 4.86
CA GLU A 56 -18.56 9.77 4.60
C GLU A 56 -19.42 8.59 5.07
N SER A 57 -18.79 7.46 5.43
CA SER A 57 -19.49 6.26 5.87
C SER A 57 -19.72 6.28 7.37
N THR A 58 -20.91 5.82 7.79
CA THR A 58 -21.27 5.64 9.19
C THR A 58 -21.44 4.16 9.50
N ALA A 59 -20.49 3.58 10.22
CA ALA A 59 -20.63 2.25 10.78
C ALA A 59 -21.59 2.32 11.99
N LYS A 60 -22.74 1.64 11.92
CA LYS A 60 -23.70 1.59 13.05
C LYS A 60 -23.14 0.86 14.26
N SER A 61 -22.31 -0.14 14.04
CA SER A 61 -21.53 -0.87 15.03
C SER A 61 -20.36 -1.55 14.35
N ILE A 62 -19.23 -1.57 15.02
CA ILE A 62 -18.07 -2.36 14.61
C ILE A 62 -18.02 -3.57 15.54
N PRO A 63 -18.07 -4.81 15.02
CA PRO A 63 -18.03 -6.00 15.87
C PRO A 63 -16.69 -6.08 16.62
N GLU A 64 -16.78 -6.21 17.94
CA GLU A 64 -15.62 -6.24 18.84
C GLU A 64 -14.61 -7.33 18.47
N TYR A 65 -15.11 -8.52 18.11
CA TYR A 65 -14.23 -9.65 17.74
C TYR A 65 -13.34 -9.35 16.53
N LEU A 66 -13.81 -8.55 15.57
CA LEU A 66 -12.98 -8.15 14.41
C LEU A 66 -11.85 -7.22 14.83
N ILE A 67 -12.12 -6.32 15.78
CA ILE A 67 -11.09 -5.44 16.33
C ILE A 67 -10.04 -6.26 17.08
N GLU A 68 -10.49 -7.25 17.87
CA GLU A 68 -9.60 -8.13 18.62
C GLU A 68 -8.73 -8.98 17.68
N GLU A 69 -9.30 -9.53 16.60
CA GLU A 69 -8.55 -10.28 15.58
C GLU A 69 -7.51 -9.39 14.89
N GLU A 70 -7.86 -8.16 14.52
CA GLU A 70 -6.94 -7.22 13.89
C GLU A 70 -5.81 -6.81 14.84
N VAL A 71 -6.11 -6.52 16.10
CA VAL A 71 -5.10 -6.24 17.14
C VAL A 71 -4.15 -7.42 17.32
N GLN A 72 -4.68 -8.65 17.34
CA GLN A 72 -3.84 -9.84 17.44
C GLN A 72 -2.92 -9.99 16.22
N SER A 73 -3.45 -9.81 15.01
CA SER A 73 -2.66 -9.86 13.77
C SER A 73 -1.56 -8.80 13.74
N TYR A 74 -1.90 -7.58 14.13
CA TYR A 74 -0.93 -6.49 14.23
C TYR A 74 0.17 -6.78 15.25
N ASN A 75 -0.17 -7.31 16.42
CA ASN A 75 0.81 -7.66 17.43
C ASN A 75 1.74 -8.79 16.96
N LEU A 76 1.23 -9.83 16.29
CA LEU A 76 2.05 -10.89 15.69
C LEU A 76 3.00 -10.34 14.63
N TYR A 77 2.55 -9.39 13.81
CA TYR A 77 3.41 -8.70 12.85
C TYR A 77 4.52 -7.91 13.56
N MET A 78 4.18 -7.15 14.59
CA MET A 78 5.17 -6.38 15.38
C MET A 78 6.15 -7.28 16.14
N GLU A 79 5.70 -8.45 16.62
CA GLU A 79 6.55 -9.47 17.21
C GLU A 79 7.57 -10.02 16.19
N SER A 80 7.13 -10.25 14.95
CA SER A 80 8.02 -10.68 13.88
C SER A 80 9.11 -9.66 13.57
N ILE A 81 8.75 -8.37 13.55
CA ILE A 81 9.72 -7.27 13.39
C ILE A 81 10.69 -7.23 14.59
N ALA A 82 10.18 -7.29 15.81
CA ALA A 82 11.01 -7.29 17.00
C ALA A 82 12.03 -8.45 17.00
N ALA A 83 11.59 -9.63 16.57
CA ALA A 83 12.45 -10.82 16.44
C ALA A 83 13.58 -10.62 15.42
N MET A 84 13.37 -9.85 14.33
CA MET A 84 14.44 -9.49 13.38
C MET A 84 15.54 -8.64 14.04
N TYR A 85 15.21 -7.88 15.09
CA TYR A 85 16.16 -7.12 15.90
C TYR A 85 16.69 -7.91 17.11
N GLY A 86 16.26 -9.16 17.28
CA GLY A 86 16.71 -10.04 18.37
C GLY A 86 16.14 -9.67 19.75
N VAL A 87 15.00 -9.00 19.80
CA VAL A 87 14.33 -8.56 21.04
C VAL A 87 12.85 -9.01 21.04
N ASP A 88 12.23 -9.01 22.21
CA ASP A 88 10.77 -9.17 22.32
C ASP A 88 10.02 -7.88 22.00
N LEU A 89 8.70 -7.99 21.81
CA LEU A 89 7.83 -6.88 21.45
C LEU A 89 7.89 -5.75 22.50
N GLU A 90 7.87 -6.09 23.79
CA GLU A 90 7.90 -5.10 24.89
C GLU A 90 9.20 -4.26 24.83
N THR A 91 10.33 -4.94 24.66
CA THR A 91 11.64 -4.30 24.50
C THR A 91 11.69 -3.46 23.23
N PHE A 92 11.15 -3.97 22.11
CA PHE A 92 11.12 -3.26 20.85
C PHE A 92 10.31 -1.97 20.96
N VAL A 93 9.08 -2.05 21.46
CA VAL A 93 8.17 -0.90 21.60
C VAL A 93 8.74 0.12 22.61
N SER A 94 9.31 -0.33 23.73
CA SER A 94 9.90 0.57 24.72
C SER A 94 11.13 1.30 24.22
N THR A 95 11.95 0.67 23.37
CA THR A 95 13.18 1.23 22.84
C THR A 95 12.94 2.13 21.65
N ALA A 96 12.08 1.69 20.71
CA ALA A 96 11.79 2.42 19.48
C ALA A 96 10.73 3.51 19.70
N GLY A 97 9.78 3.28 20.61
CA GLY A 97 8.58 4.08 20.79
C GLY A 97 8.70 5.23 21.81
N GLY A 98 9.73 5.26 22.68
CA GLY A 98 9.84 6.31 23.68
C GLY A 98 8.55 6.49 24.51
N PHE A 99 7.94 7.69 24.44
CA PHE A 99 6.67 7.97 25.10
C PHE A 99 5.49 7.15 24.57
N PHE A 100 5.56 6.66 23.33
CA PHE A 100 4.57 5.82 22.67
C PHE A 100 4.31 4.49 23.40
N PHE A 101 5.32 3.95 24.08
CA PHE A 101 5.19 2.73 24.87
C PHE A 101 4.00 2.76 25.85
N PHE A 102 3.78 3.89 26.52
CA PHE A 102 2.70 4.03 27.50
C PHE A 102 1.28 4.00 26.90
N PHE A 103 1.17 4.21 25.59
CA PHE A 103 -0.10 4.28 24.89
C PHE A 103 -0.24 3.20 23.79
N TYR A 104 0.74 2.28 23.71
CA TYR A 104 0.80 1.29 22.64
C TYR A 104 -0.52 0.55 22.47
N ASP A 105 -1.06 -0.06 23.52
CA ASP A 105 -2.30 -0.84 23.46
C ASP A 105 -3.49 0.00 23.02
N THR A 106 -3.60 1.22 23.53
CA THR A 106 -4.71 2.12 23.20
C THR A 106 -4.64 2.57 21.75
N GLN A 107 -3.45 3.00 21.30
CA GLN A 107 -3.26 3.48 19.94
C GLN A 107 -3.34 2.35 18.92
N THR A 108 -2.81 1.17 19.24
CA THR A 108 -2.96 -0.02 18.39
C THR A 108 -4.43 -0.37 18.22
N ARG A 109 -5.21 -0.35 19.31
CA ARG A 109 -6.64 -0.64 19.25
C ARG A 109 -7.41 0.41 18.45
N GLU A 110 -7.13 1.70 18.64
CA GLU A 110 -7.73 2.79 17.86
C GLU A 110 -7.42 2.63 16.37
N MET A 111 -6.16 2.39 16.02
CA MET A 111 -5.73 2.13 14.65
C MET A 111 -6.43 0.91 14.04
N CYS A 112 -6.45 -0.23 14.74
CA CYS A 112 -7.13 -1.44 14.29
C CYS A 112 -8.64 -1.23 14.14
N THR A 113 -9.25 -0.40 14.98
CA THR A 113 -10.68 -0.04 14.85
C THR A 113 -10.96 0.69 13.53
N GLU A 114 -10.10 1.63 13.14
CA GLU A 114 -10.24 2.33 11.85
C GLU A 114 -9.96 1.40 10.66
N ILE A 115 -9.01 0.48 10.78
CA ILE A 115 -8.75 -0.55 9.76
C ILE A 115 -10.00 -1.44 9.57
N VAL A 116 -10.57 -1.94 10.66
CA VAL A 116 -11.80 -2.77 10.59
C VAL A 116 -12.97 -1.96 10.02
N LYS A 117 -13.10 -0.68 10.39
CA LYS A 117 -14.12 0.19 9.79
C LYS A 117 -13.93 0.30 8.27
N GLN A 118 -12.71 0.50 7.81
CA GLN A 118 -12.38 0.51 6.38
C GLN A 118 -12.77 -0.80 5.70
N TYR A 119 -12.46 -1.95 6.30
CA TYR A 119 -12.86 -3.26 5.78
C TYR A 119 -14.37 -3.39 5.62
N LEU A 120 -15.13 -2.97 6.64
CA LEU A 120 -16.60 -3.03 6.60
C LEU A 120 -17.20 -2.10 5.52
N VAL A 121 -16.58 -0.94 5.30
CA VAL A 121 -16.99 -0.01 4.24
C VAL A 121 -16.71 -0.65 2.87
N MET A 122 -15.53 -1.22 2.65
CA MET A 122 -15.17 -1.89 1.40
C MET A 122 -16.09 -3.09 1.11
N GLU A 123 -16.40 -3.91 2.11
CA GLU A 123 -17.37 -5.01 1.99
C GLU A 123 -18.79 -4.52 1.63
N ALA A 124 -19.20 -3.37 2.18
CA ALA A 124 -20.50 -2.80 1.85
C ALA A 124 -20.56 -2.28 0.41
N VAL A 125 -19.51 -1.61 -0.06
CA VAL A 125 -19.38 -1.15 -1.45
C VAL A 125 -19.32 -2.35 -2.41
N ALA A 126 -18.46 -3.33 -2.12
CA ALA A 126 -18.36 -4.54 -2.94
C ALA A 126 -19.72 -5.22 -3.12
N ARG A 127 -20.47 -5.35 -2.03
CA ARG A 127 -21.83 -5.92 -2.07
C ARG A 127 -22.81 -5.08 -2.90
N ALA A 128 -22.71 -3.76 -2.80
CA ALA A 128 -23.57 -2.86 -3.58
C ALA A 128 -23.26 -2.91 -5.09
N GLU A 129 -21.99 -3.05 -5.46
CA GLU A 129 -21.52 -3.14 -6.85
C GLU A 129 -21.49 -4.58 -7.39
N GLY A 130 -21.87 -5.58 -6.59
CA GLY A 130 -21.88 -6.98 -7.01
C GLY A 130 -20.50 -7.59 -7.19
N ILE A 131 -19.50 -7.07 -6.49
CA ILE A 131 -18.12 -7.57 -6.50
C ILE A 131 -18.02 -8.76 -5.55
N GLU A 132 -17.63 -9.90 -6.07
CA GLU A 132 -17.41 -11.12 -5.29
C GLU A 132 -15.95 -11.54 -5.37
N ILE A 133 -15.33 -11.73 -4.21
CA ILE A 133 -13.96 -12.28 -4.09
C ILE A 133 -14.10 -13.73 -3.65
N THR A 134 -13.96 -14.64 -4.63
CA THR A 134 -14.03 -16.08 -4.40
C THR A 134 -12.69 -16.63 -3.92
N GLU A 135 -12.71 -17.81 -3.27
CA GLU A 135 -11.48 -18.51 -2.88
C GLU A 135 -10.60 -18.86 -4.09
N GLU A 136 -11.22 -19.17 -5.24
CA GLU A 136 -10.49 -19.45 -6.47
C GLU A 136 -9.70 -18.21 -6.92
N LYS A 137 -10.33 -17.03 -6.95
CA LYS A 137 -9.68 -15.76 -7.31
C LYS A 137 -8.54 -15.42 -6.33
N ILE A 138 -8.74 -15.64 -5.02
CA ILE A 138 -7.70 -15.40 -4.01
C ILE A 138 -6.48 -16.28 -4.28
N ARG A 139 -6.67 -17.57 -4.56
CA ARG A 139 -5.57 -18.52 -4.82
C ARG A 139 -4.87 -18.22 -6.13
N GLU A 140 -5.63 -17.96 -7.20
CA GLU A 140 -5.09 -17.60 -8.51
C GLU A 140 -4.18 -16.36 -8.41
N GLN A 141 -4.65 -15.31 -7.76
CA GLN A 141 -3.85 -14.10 -7.58
C GLN A 141 -2.63 -14.33 -6.68
N ALA A 142 -2.78 -15.12 -5.62
CA ALA A 142 -1.65 -15.46 -4.76
C ALA A 142 -0.58 -16.27 -5.49
N ASP A 143 -0.97 -17.18 -6.38
CA ASP A 143 -0.02 -17.98 -7.17
C ASP A 143 0.72 -17.11 -8.21
N GLU A 144 0.05 -16.11 -8.79
CA GLU A 144 0.67 -15.15 -9.70
C GLU A 144 1.67 -14.25 -8.97
N GLU A 145 1.33 -13.75 -7.79
CA GLU A 145 2.14 -12.81 -7.02
C GLU A 145 3.26 -13.47 -6.23
N ALA A 146 3.14 -14.78 -5.89
CA ALA A 146 4.09 -15.46 -5.02
C ALA A 146 5.55 -15.33 -5.47
N ALA A 147 5.81 -15.49 -6.77
CA ALA A 147 7.16 -15.42 -7.31
C ALA A 147 7.73 -13.98 -7.24
N GLU A 148 6.91 -12.97 -7.43
CA GLU A 148 7.29 -11.56 -7.36
C GLU A 148 7.69 -11.17 -5.93
N TYR A 149 6.93 -11.64 -4.93
CA TYR A 149 7.22 -11.39 -3.51
C TYR A 149 8.23 -12.37 -2.91
N GLY A 150 8.80 -13.28 -3.71
CA GLY A 150 9.84 -14.22 -3.26
C GLY A 150 9.33 -15.40 -2.45
N TYR A 151 8.05 -15.73 -2.55
CA TYR A 151 7.45 -16.91 -1.92
C TYR A 151 7.49 -18.14 -2.82
N ALA A 152 7.51 -19.33 -2.21
CA ALA A 152 7.57 -20.60 -2.92
C ALA A 152 6.23 -20.98 -3.61
N SER A 153 5.11 -20.44 -3.13
CA SER A 153 3.76 -20.70 -3.64
C SER A 153 2.78 -19.65 -3.13
N GLY A 154 1.59 -19.54 -3.76
CA GLY A 154 0.51 -18.72 -3.28
C GLY A 154 0.03 -19.07 -1.88
N ASP A 155 -0.02 -20.37 -1.54
CA ASP A 155 -0.35 -20.79 -0.17
C ASP A 155 0.65 -20.24 0.86
N ALA A 156 1.95 -20.20 0.55
CA ALA A 156 2.97 -19.63 1.44
C ALA A 156 2.82 -18.10 1.59
N LEU A 157 2.46 -17.41 0.51
CA LEU A 157 2.15 -15.99 0.54
C LEU A 157 0.92 -15.71 1.42
N ILE A 158 -0.17 -16.46 1.23
CA ILE A 158 -1.40 -16.32 2.03
C ILE A 158 -1.15 -16.64 3.51
N GLU A 159 -0.35 -17.67 3.81
CA GLU A 159 0.00 -18.02 5.19
C GLU A 159 0.78 -16.88 5.87
N GLN A 160 1.72 -16.27 5.16
CA GLN A 160 2.52 -15.16 5.69
C GLN A 160 1.72 -13.87 5.85
N ALA A 161 0.88 -13.53 4.88
CA ALA A 161 0.06 -12.31 4.91
C ALA A 161 -1.15 -12.43 5.86
N GLY A 162 -1.59 -13.65 6.13
CA GLY A 162 -2.88 -13.96 6.76
C GLY A 162 -4.03 -13.93 5.74
N TYR A 163 -4.84 -14.98 5.74
CA TYR A 163 -5.94 -15.14 4.76
C TYR A 163 -6.88 -13.93 4.72
N THR A 164 -7.31 -13.44 5.89
CA THR A 164 -8.24 -12.31 5.97
C THR A 164 -7.63 -11.03 5.40
N SER A 165 -6.39 -10.71 5.77
CA SER A 165 -5.69 -9.52 5.29
C SER A 165 -5.43 -9.59 3.78
N TYR A 166 -5.00 -10.75 3.27
CA TYR A 166 -4.77 -10.95 1.84
C TYR A 166 -6.07 -10.84 1.02
N ARG A 167 -7.16 -11.49 1.50
CA ARG A 167 -8.49 -11.36 0.88
C ARG A 167 -8.97 -9.90 0.87
N MET A 168 -8.73 -9.17 1.95
CA MET A 168 -9.14 -7.77 2.04
C MET A 168 -8.35 -6.86 1.10
N SER A 169 -7.06 -7.11 0.84
CA SER A 169 -6.30 -6.36 -0.16
C SER A 169 -6.89 -6.55 -1.56
N ILE A 170 -7.20 -7.79 -1.95
CA ILE A 170 -7.83 -8.10 -3.23
C ILE A 170 -9.22 -7.41 -3.35
N LEU A 171 -10.02 -7.45 -2.27
CA LEU A 171 -11.32 -6.80 -2.25
C LEU A 171 -11.19 -5.28 -2.41
N GLN A 172 -10.25 -4.67 -1.70
CA GLN A 172 -9.99 -3.24 -1.77
C GLN A 172 -9.56 -2.83 -3.18
N ASP A 173 -8.65 -3.56 -3.81
CA ASP A 173 -8.22 -3.28 -5.18
C ASP A 173 -9.37 -3.38 -6.17
N ALA A 174 -10.20 -4.42 -6.08
CA ALA A 174 -11.37 -4.59 -6.95
C ALA A 174 -12.43 -3.47 -6.74
N VAL A 175 -12.64 -3.03 -5.51
CA VAL A 175 -13.54 -1.91 -5.21
C VAL A 175 -12.99 -0.60 -5.76
N ILE A 176 -11.70 -0.34 -5.57
CA ILE A 176 -11.05 0.88 -6.06
C ILE A 176 -11.07 0.92 -7.60
N GLU A 177 -10.73 -0.19 -8.26
CA GLU A 177 -10.81 -0.31 -9.71
C GLU A 177 -12.21 0.05 -10.21
N ARG A 178 -13.24 -0.54 -9.60
CA ARG A 178 -14.63 -0.25 -9.94
C ARG A 178 -15.00 1.22 -9.71
N LEU A 179 -14.56 1.80 -8.61
CA LEU A 179 -14.87 3.20 -8.30
C LEU A 179 -14.15 4.18 -9.24
N THR A 180 -12.91 3.89 -9.65
CA THR A 180 -12.20 4.72 -10.63
C THR A 180 -12.83 4.70 -12.02
N GLU A 181 -13.58 3.65 -12.37
CA GLU A 181 -14.35 3.62 -13.61
C GLU A 181 -15.57 4.55 -13.58
N ILE A 182 -16.21 4.73 -12.43
CA ILE A 182 -17.48 5.46 -12.29
C ILE A 182 -17.34 6.86 -11.71
N VAL A 183 -16.26 7.13 -11.01
CA VAL A 183 -15.97 8.46 -10.44
C VAL A 183 -14.87 9.12 -11.28
N PRO A 184 -15.18 10.22 -11.99
CA PRO A 184 -14.15 10.96 -12.70
C PRO A 184 -13.16 11.56 -11.68
N VAL A 185 -11.89 11.18 -11.78
CA VAL A 185 -10.82 11.78 -10.99
C VAL A 185 -10.35 13.02 -11.76
N GLU A 186 -10.63 14.22 -11.24
CA GLU A 186 -10.13 15.47 -11.79
C GLU A 186 -8.75 15.75 -11.20
N GLU A 187 -7.76 15.99 -12.07
CA GLU A 187 -6.47 16.52 -11.68
C GLU A 187 -6.67 17.97 -11.21
N GLU A 188 -6.51 18.25 -9.92
CA GLU A 188 -6.33 19.65 -9.49
C GLU A 188 -5.03 20.17 -10.12
N ALA A 189 -5.17 21.06 -11.09
CA ALA A 189 -4.04 21.72 -11.70
C ALA A 189 -3.22 22.37 -10.58
N THR A 190 -2.03 21.82 -10.32
CA THR A 190 -1.04 22.44 -9.45
C THR A 190 -0.82 23.84 -10.01
N GLN A 191 -1.27 24.87 -9.29
CA GLN A 191 -0.91 26.24 -9.62
C GLN A 191 0.61 26.33 -9.56
N GLU A 192 1.21 26.42 -10.73
CA GLU A 192 2.62 26.75 -10.87
C GLU A 192 2.88 27.99 -10.01
N ALA A 193 3.69 27.81 -8.99
CA ALA A 193 4.26 28.91 -8.25
C ALA A 193 5.23 29.64 -9.20
N GLU A 194 4.71 30.56 -9.98
CA GLU A 194 5.49 31.67 -10.52
C GLU A 194 5.93 32.53 -9.34
N SER A 195 7.19 32.40 -8.95
CA SER A 195 7.93 33.47 -8.23
C SER A 195 9.42 33.26 -8.40
#